data_18c5d04eb945ed253a18c42fc394ba7e
#
_entry.id   18c5d04eb945ed253a18c42fc394ba7e
#
_cell.length_a   1.000
_cell.length_b   1.000
_cell.length_c   1.000
_cell.angle_alpha   90.00
_cell.angle_beta   90.00
_cell.angle_gamma   90.00
#
_symmetry.space_group_name_H-M   'P 1'
#
loop_
_entity.id
_entity.type
_entity.pdbx_description
1 polymer ?
#
loop_
_entity_poly.entity_id
_entity_poly.type
_entity_poly.pdbx_seq_one_letter_code
_entity_poly.pdbx_strand_id
1 'polypeptide(L)'
;MRPDSILTLSCPDRTGIVYRVSGLLFEQGCNILDAQQFGDDESGRFFLRVHFDRDPEQPIEAMQARMAALAADFHMDWQLHDARRRARLLVLVSKQGHCLNDLLFRAHSGQLKVDIAAVASNHEDFGALAGSYGIPFHHLPVNADNRAVQEQQIIDLVEREQIDLVVLARYMQILSPRLCEALAGRAINIHHSFLPSFKGAQPYHQAHARGVKIIGATAHYVTSDLDEGPIIEQDVARVDHAMTPRDLVRLGSDTESQVLARAVRRHVEHRILLNGHRTVVFR
;
A
#
# COMPACT_ATOMS: atom_id res chain seq x y z
N MET A 1 -8.61 8.55 26.90
CA MET A 1 -9.03 7.86 25.67
C MET A 1 -8.34 6.51 25.67
N ARG A 2 -9.10 5.41 25.52
CA ARG A 2 -8.51 4.05 25.47
C ARG A 2 -7.58 3.91 24.26
N PRO A 3 -6.46 3.19 24.34
CA PRO A 3 -5.60 2.91 23.20
C PRO A 3 -6.33 2.03 22.18
N ASP A 4 -6.29 2.44 20.91
CA ASP A 4 -6.85 1.68 19.78
C ASP A 4 -5.80 0.76 19.18
N SER A 5 -6.18 -0.47 18.90
CA SER A 5 -5.32 -1.49 18.30
C SER A 5 -6.01 -2.21 17.14
N ILE A 6 -5.23 -2.65 16.17
CA ILE A 6 -5.71 -3.45 15.06
C ILE A 6 -5.00 -4.79 15.09
N LEU A 7 -5.75 -5.87 15.20
CA LEU A 7 -5.27 -7.23 15.01
C LEU A 7 -5.59 -7.67 13.58
N THR A 8 -4.60 -8.15 12.86
CA THR A 8 -4.78 -8.85 11.59
C THR A 8 -4.27 -10.26 11.72
N LEU A 9 -4.96 -11.24 11.13
CA LEU A 9 -4.48 -12.62 11.08
C LEU A 9 -4.97 -13.35 9.84
N SER A 10 -4.21 -14.37 9.46
CA SER A 10 -4.64 -15.40 8.54
C SER A 10 -4.19 -16.78 9.02
N CYS A 11 -5.00 -17.82 8.76
CA CYS A 11 -4.69 -19.18 9.16
C CYS A 11 -5.45 -20.19 8.28
N PRO A 12 -5.16 -21.50 8.36
CA PRO A 12 -6.05 -22.53 7.83
C PRO A 12 -7.45 -22.36 8.41
N ASP A 13 -8.49 -22.40 7.56
CA ASP A 13 -9.88 -22.24 8.02
C ASP A 13 -10.35 -23.44 8.83
N ARG A 14 -10.94 -23.19 9.97
CA ARG A 14 -11.57 -24.19 10.83
C ARG A 14 -12.52 -23.58 11.86
N THR A 15 -13.39 -24.40 12.41
CA THR A 15 -14.34 -24.00 13.45
C THR A 15 -13.63 -23.43 14.69
N GLY A 16 -14.20 -22.34 15.25
CA GLY A 16 -13.82 -21.78 16.54
C GLY A 16 -12.84 -20.62 16.50
N ILE A 17 -12.27 -20.23 15.34
CA ILE A 17 -11.31 -19.13 15.21
C ILE A 17 -11.86 -17.84 15.81
N VAL A 18 -13.03 -17.39 15.32
CA VAL A 18 -13.66 -16.13 15.79
C VAL A 18 -13.98 -16.17 17.27
N TYR A 19 -14.54 -17.29 17.75
CA TYR A 19 -14.85 -17.48 19.18
C TYR A 19 -13.60 -17.33 20.06
N ARG A 20 -12.50 -18.00 19.68
CA ARG A 20 -11.25 -17.98 20.46
C ARG A 20 -10.60 -16.58 20.45
N VAL A 21 -10.59 -15.91 19.29
CA VAL A 21 -10.04 -14.54 19.19
C VAL A 21 -10.89 -13.52 19.96
N SER A 22 -12.21 -13.53 19.77
CA SER A 22 -13.10 -12.61 20.49
C SER A 22 -13.13 -12.89 21.99
N GLY A 23 -13.07 -14.16 22.40
CA GLY A 23 -12.97 -14.57 23.81
C GLY A 23 -11.68 -14.06 24.45
N LEU A 24 -10.54 -14.19 23.77
CA LEU A 24 -9.27 -13.63 24.25
C LEU A 24 -9.35 -12.12 24.44
N LEU A 25 -9.91 -11.39 23.45
CA LEU A 25 -10.06 -9.92 23.55
C LEU A 25 -10.99 -9.53 24.72
N PHE A 26 -12.09 -10.26 24.89
CA PHE A 26 -13.02 -10.05 26.01
C PHE A 26 -12.34 -10.28 27.36
N GLU A 27 -11.60 -11.36 27.53
CA GLU A 27 -10.86 -11.67 28.77
C GLU A 27 -9.77 -10.64 29.09
N GLN A 28 -9.28 -9.91 28.07
CA GLN A 28 -8.33 -8.79 28.24
C GLN A 28 -9.02 -7.43 28.42
N GLY A 29 -10.33 -7.40 28.64
CA GLY A 29 -11.08 -6.14 28.83
C GLY A 29 -11.14 -5.24 27.60
N CYS A 30 -10.94 -5.83 26.42
CA CYS A 30 -11.02 -5.09 25.14
C CYS A 30 -12.47 -4.97 24.66
N ASN A 31 -12.78 -3.86 23.99
CA ASN A 31 -14.04 -3.68 23.30
C ASN A 31 -13.80 -3.64 21.78
N ILE A 32 -14.45 -4.54 21.05
CA ILE A 32 -14.35 -4.63 19.57
C ILE A 32 -15.16 -3.47 18.97
N LEU A 33 -14.50 -2.64 18.15
CA LEU A 33 -15.08 -1.50 17.45
C LEU A 33 -15.49 -1.84 16.03
N ASP A 34 -14.69 -2.68 15.34
CA ASP A 34 -14.95 -3.17 13.99
C ASP A 34 -14.30 -4.55 13.84
N ALA A 35 -14.99 -5.47 13.20
CA ALA A 35 -14.46 -6.79 12.89
C ALA A 35 -14.91 -7.22 11.50
N GLN A 36 -13.95 -7.60 10.66
CA GLN A 36 -14.19 -8.06 9.30
C GLN A 36 -13.44 -9.37 9.08
N GLN A 37 -14.12 -10.32 8.45
CA GLN A 37 -13.57 -11.65 8.20
C GLN A 37 -13.89 -12.12 6.79
N PHE A 38 -13.07 -13.03 6.29
CA PHE A 38 -13.27 -13.69 5.01
C PHE A 38 -12.68 -15.10 5.06
N GLY A 39 -13.46 -16.11 4.68
CA GLY A 39 -12.99 -17.45 4.39
C GLY A 39 -12.86 -17.62 2.89
N ASP A 40 -11.70 -18.06 2.43
CA ASP A 40 -11.43 -18.35 1.02
C ASP A 40 -11.46 -19.86 0.79
N ASP A 41 -12.53 -20.38 0.24
CA ASP A 41 -12.73 -21.80 -0.04
C ASP A 41 -11.68 -22.37 -0.99
N GLU A 42 -11.13 -21.54 -1.88
CA GLU A 42 -10.14 -21.99 -2.87
C GLU A 42 -8.77 -22.25 -2.22
N SER A 43 -8.32 -21.39 -1.33
CA SER A 43 -7.05 -21.57 -0.60
C SER A 43 -7.20 -22.31 0.73
N GLY A 44 -8.42 -22.52 1.20
CA GLY A 44 -8.71 -23.08 2.52
C GLY A 44 -8.22 -22.20 3.66
N ARG A 45 -8.08 -20.89 3.45
CA ARG A 45 -7.58 -19.94 4.43
C ARG A 45 -8.68 -19.04 4.95
N PHE A 46 -8.56 -18.69 6.22
CA PHE A 46 -9.37 -17.71 6.91
C PHE A 46 -8.56 -16.43 7.17
N PHE A 47 -9.20 -15.28 7.01
CA PHE A 47 -8.64 -13.95 7.20
C PHE A 47 -9.51 -13.16 8.15
N LEU A 48 -8.89 -12.45 9.09
CA LEU A 48 -9.61 -11.63 10.06
C LEU A 48 -8.85 -10.34 10.34
N ARG A 49 -9.60 -9.24 10.40
CA ARG A 49 -9.14 -7.95 10.91
C ARG A 49 -10.08 -7.52 12.02
N VAL A 50 -9.54 -7.18 13.18
CA VAL A 50 -10.30 -6.65 14.32
C VAL A 50 -9.69 -5.34 14.76
N HIS A 51 -10.52 -4.30 14.80
CA HIS A 51 -10.19 -3.02 15.42
C HIS A 51 -10.87 -2.97 16.80
N PHE A 52 -10.11 -2.70 17.84
CA PHE A 52 -10.60 -2.74 19.21
C PHE A 52 -9.89 -1.70 20.08
N ASP A 53 -10.56 -1.23 21.11
CA ASP A 53 -9.94 -0.49 22.19
C ASP A 53 -9.50 -1.44 23.31
N ARG A 54 -8.45 -1.09 24.02
CA ARG A 54 -7.93 -1.85 25.14
C ARG A 54 -7.85 -1.01 26.42
N ASP A 55 -7.84 -1.66 27.56
CA ASP A 55 -7.56 -1.01 28.83
C ASP A 55 -6.10 -0.50 28.85
N PRO A 56 -5.88 0.80 29.08
CA PRO A 56 -4.52 1.36 29.17
C PRO A 56 -3.70 0.78 30.33
N GLU A 57 -4.34 0.25 31.36
CA GLU A 57 -3.66 -0.37 32.51
C GLU A 57 -3.19 -1.80 32.21
N GLN A 58 -3.69 -2.43 31.14
CA GLN A 58 -3.27 -3.77 30.74
C GLN A 58 -2.01 -3.70 29.83
N PRO A 59 -0.91 -4.37 30.21
CA PRO A 59 0.30 -4.43 29.38
C PRO A 59 0.01 -5.07 28.02
N ILE A 60 0.48 -4.45 26.95
CA ILE A 60 0.30 -5.01 25.58
C ILE A 60 1.05 -6.33 25.42
N GLU A 61 2.13 -6.50 26.16
CA GLU A 61 2.96 -7.71 26.17
C GLU A 61 2.18 -8.95 26.66
N ALA A 62 1.29 -8.75 27.66
CA ALA A 62 0.41 -9.82 28.15
C ALA A 62 -0.57 -10.29 27.07
N MET A 63 -1.13 -9.34 26.31
CA MET A 63 -2.01 -9.63 25.18
C MET A 63 -1.23 -10.33 24.06
N GLN A 64 -0.03 -9.85 23.73
CA GLN A 64 0.83 -10.46 22.72
C GLN A 64 1.20 -11.89 23.10
N ALA A 65 1.55 -12.17 24.35
CA ALA A 65 1.86 -13.52 24.81
C ALA A 65 0.66 -14.48 24.69
N ARG A 66 -0.55 -14.01 25.07
CA ARG A 66 -1.77 -14.82 24.92
C ARG A 66 -2.15 -15.04 23.45
N MET A 67 -2.01 -13.99 22.63
CA MET A 67 -2.26 -14.12 21.20
C MET A 67 -1.26 -15.06 20.54
N ALA A 68 0.01 -15.04 20.93
CA ALA A 68 1.03 -15.95 20.43
C ALA A 68 0.69 -17.42 20.76
N ALA A 69 0.21 -17.70 21.98
CA ALA A 69 -0.25 -19.04 22.36
C ALA A 69 -1.44 -19.50 21.52
N LEU A 70 -2.46 -18.64 21.34
CA LEU A 70 -3.60 -18.93 20.46
C LEU A 70 -3.18 -19.13 19.00
N ALA A 71 -2.26 -18.32 18.53
CA ALA A 71 -1.74 -18.38 17.17
C ALA A 71 -1.02 -19.70 16.89
N ALA A 72 -0.28 -20.22 17.86
CA ALA A 72 0.37 -21.55 17.76
C ALA A 72 -0.66 -22.66 17.58
N ASP A 73 -1.75 -22.67 18.38
CA ASP A 73 -2.83 -23.66 18.30
C ASP A 73 -3.51 -23.69 16.92
N PHE A 74 -3.61 -22.53 16.26
CA PHE A 74 -4.35 -22.35 15.01
C PHE A 74 -3.43 -22.15 13.78
N HIS A 75 -2.12 -22.18 13.96
CA HIS A 75 -1.14 -21.87 12.92
C HIS A 75 -1.42 -20.51 12.25
N MET A 76 -1.63 -19.48 13.08
CA MET A 76 -1.96 -18.13 12.61
C MET A 76 -0.70 -17.33 12.27
N ASP A 77 -0.70 -16.73 11.10
CA ASP A 77 0.13 -15.56 10.80
C ASP A 77 -0.61 -14.33 11.31
N TRP A 78 -0.08 -13.61 12.27
CA TRP A 78 -0.79 -12.51 12.91
C TRP A 78 0.11 -11.31 13.18
N GLN A 79 -0.52 -10.13 13.24
CA GLN A 79 0.15 -8.87 13.60
C GLN A 79 -0.78 -8.04 14.48
N LEU A 80 -0.20 -7.30 15.43
CA LEU A 80 -0.89 -6.36 16.30
C LEU A 80 -0.29 -4.98 16.09
N HIS A 81 -1.13 -4.02 15.71
CA HIS A 81 -0.74 -2.67 15.36
C HIS A 81 -1.37 -1.65 16.32
N ASP A 82 -0.63 -0.58 16.64
CA ASP A 82 -1.20 0.61 17.26
C ASP A 82 -1.92 1.45 16.17
N ALA A 83 -3.24 1.54 16.26
CA ALA A 83 -4.07 2.27 15.29
C ALA A 83 -3.81 3.79 15.26
N ARG A 84 -3.10 4.35 16.25
CA ARG A 84 -2.75 5.78 16.32
C ARG A 84 -1.39 6.08 15.67
N ARG A 85 -0.54 5.05 15.50
CA ARG A 85 0.76 5.25 14.90
C ARG A 85 0.58 5.62 13.44
N ARG A 86 1.16 6.75 13.05
CA ARG A 86 1.21 7.14 11.64
C ARG A 86 2.31 6.37 10.95
N ALA A 87 1.98 5.75 9.82
CA ALA A 87 2.96 5.09 8.98
C ALA A 87 3.88 6.13 8.33
N ARG A 88 5.18 5.85 8.31
CA ARG A 88 6.21 6.68 7.66
C ARG A 88 6.40 6.24 6.22
N LEU A 89 6.21 7.16 5.28
CA LEU A 89 6.26 6.90 3.85
C LEU A 89 7.49 7.51 3.19
N LEU A 90 8.11 6.74 2.29
CA LEU A 90 9.00 7.25 1.24
C LEU A 90 8.24 7.24 -0.08
N VAL A 91 8.15 8.40 -0.75
CA VAL A 91 7.52 8.49 -2.06
C VAL A 91 8.58 8.60 -3.13
N LEU A 92 8.60 7.62 -4.05
CA LEU A 92 9.47 7.62 -5.22
C LEU A 92 8.69 8.17 -6.43
N VAL A 93 9.29 9.09 -7.18
CA VAL A 93 8.65 9.74 -8.34
C VAL A 93 9.67 9.94 -9.46
N SER A 94 9.21 9.97 -10.73
CA SER A 94 10.03 10.40 -11.86
C SER A 94 9.53 11.76 -12.39
N LYS A 95 9.07 11.86 -13.65
CA LYS A 95 8.68 13.14 -14.29
C LYS A 95 7.19 13.50 -14.18
N GLN A 96 6.35 12.58 -13.73
CA GLN A 96 4.90 12.79 -13.64
C GLN A 96 4.48 12.92 -12.17
N GLY A 97 4.11 14.11 -11.74
CA GLY A 97 3.93 14.45 -10.33
C GLY A 97 2.49 14.45 -9.81
N HIS A 98 1.48 14.07 -10.62
CA HIS A 98 0.08 14.13 -10.20
C HIS A 98 -0.20 13.27 -8.96
N CYS A 99 0.31 12.04 -8.93
CA CYS A 99 0.17 11.16 -7.77
C CYS A 99 0.94 11.68 -6.54
N LEU A 100 2.17 12.20 -6.74
CA LEU A 100 2.93 12.83 -5.65
C LEU A 100 2.17 13.99 -5.06
N ASN A 101 1.70 14.92 -5.89
CA ASN A 101 0.97 16.11 -5.44
C ASN A 101 -0.31 15.74 -4.66
N ASP A 102 -1.07 14.76 -5.12
CA ASP A 102 -2.27 14.28 -4.43
C ASP A 102 -1.95 13.67 -3.06
N LEU A 103 -0.89 12.83 -2.97
CA LEU A 103 -0.45 12.25 -1.70
C LEU A 103 0.03 13.32 -0.70
N LEU A 104 0.84 14.29 -1.16
CA LEU A 104 1.31 15.40 -0.33
C LEU A 104 0.14 16.23 0.22
N PHE A 105 -0.81 16.59 -0.63
CA PHE A 105 -2.00 17.32 -0.23
C PHE A 105 -2.85 16.55 0.80
N ARG A 106 -3.12 15.26 0.54
CA ARG A 106 -3.91 14.42 1.46
C ARG A 106 -3.24 14.20 2.81
N ALA A 107 -1.93 14.01 2.83
CA ALA A 107 -1.17 13.89 4.07
C ALA A 107 -1.21 15.21 4.85
N HIS A 108 -0.96 16.35 4.19
CA HIS A 108 -0.97 17.68 4.82
C HIS A 108 -2.35 18.07 5.35
N SER A 109 -3.42 17.78 4.60
CA SER A 109 -4.80 18.09 4.99
C SER A 109 -5.40 17.12 6.02
N GLY A 110 -4.67 16.06 6.41
CA GLY A 110 -5.14 15.04 7.33
C GLY A 110 -6.14 14.04 6.74
N GLN A 111 -6.39 14.08 5.43
CA GLN A 111 -7.23 13.10 4.73
C GLN A 111 -6.56 11.71 4.64
N LEU A 112 -5.24 11.67 4.68
CA LEU A 112 -4.42 10.47 4.74
C LEU A 112 -3.55 10.57 6.00
N LYS A 113 -3.76 9.68 6.96
CA LYS A 113 -3.09 9.70 8.27
C LYS A 113 -1.70 9.04 8.18
N VAL A 114 -0.78 9.69 7.51
CA VAL A 114 0.61 9.25 7.32
C VAL A 114 1.58 10.39 7.58
N ASP A 115 2.86 10.05 7.75
CA ASP A 115 3.96 10.99 7.74
C ASP A 115 4.82 10.70 6.50
N ILE A 116 4.79 11.59 5.50
CA ILE A 116 5.70 11.48 4.36
C ILE A 116 7.08 11.96 4.83
N ALA A 117 7.96 10.99 5.13
CA ALA A 117 9.27 11.25 5.71
C ALA A 117 10.25 11.82 4.67
N ALA A 118 10.12 11.39 3.41
CA ALA A 118 10.95 11.87 2.32
C ALA A 118 10.27 11.63 0.96
N VAL A 119 10.70 12.43 -0.02
CA VAL A 119 10.46 12.21 -1.45
C VAL A 119 11.82 11.95 -2.10
N ALA A 120 11.92 10.91 -2.92
CA ALA A 120 13.11 10.68 -3.73
C ALA A 120 12.76 10.58 -5.22
N SER A 121 13.64 11.07 -6.07
CA SER A 121 13.41 11.11 -7.51
C SER A 121 14.72 10.97 -8.28
N ASN A 122 14.64 10.34 -9.44
CA ASN A 122 15.75 10.32 -10.40
C ASN A 122 15.84 11.61 -11.25
N HIS A 123 14.98 12.61 -10.98
CA HIS A 123 14.95 13.94 -11.59
C HIS A 123 14.79 15.01 -10.51
N GLU A 124 15.14 16.24 -10.81
CA GLU A 124 15.06 17.37 -9.85
C GLU A 124 13.69 18.07 -9.80
N ASP A 125 12.80 17.77 -10.74
CA ASP A 125 11.57 18.51 -11.05
C ASP A 125 10.69 18.78 -9.82
N PHE A 126 10.68 17.93 -8.81
CA PHE A 126 9.75 18.03 -7.66
C PHE A 126 10.38 18.46 -6.33
N GLY A 127 11.64 18.90 -6.36
CA GLY A 127 12.31 19.41 -5.15
C GLY A 127 11.59 20.61 -4.53
N ALA A 128 11.19 21.57 -5.35
CA ALA A 128 10.44 22.75 -4.88
C ALA A 128 9.04 22.38 -4.34
N LEU A 129 8.36 21.41 -4.98
CA LEU A 129 7.05 20.93 -4.51
C LEU A 129 7.16 20.24 -3.15
N ALA A 130 8.11 19.30 -2.96
CA ALA A 130 8.34 18.65 -1.68
C ALA A 130 8.71 19.68 -0.59
N GLY A 131 9.60 20.61 -0.91
CA GLY A 131 10.02 21.69 -0.01
C GLY A 131 8.87 22.60 0.43
N SER A 132 7.86 22.83 -0.41
CA SER A 132 6.68 23.64 -0.04
C SER A 132 5.79 22.97 1.04
N TYR A 133 5.91 21.65 1.21
CA TYR A 133 5.30 20.89 2.31
C TYR A 133 6.24 20.63 3.48
N GLY A 134 7.48 21.16 3.42
CA GLY A 134 8.51 20.92 4.45
C GLY A 134 9.09 19.51 4.43
N ILE A 135 8.96 18.77 3.30
CA ILE A 135 9.39 17.38 3.19
C ILE A 135 10.77 17.33 2.52
N PRO A 136 11.75 16.58 3.10
CA PRO A 136 13.05 16.35 2.49
C PRO A 136 12.93 15.74 1.09
N PHE A 137 13.71 16.27 0.14
CA PHE A 137 13.80 15.78 -1.22
C PHE A 137 15.20 15.23 -1.51
N HIS A 138 15.27 14.02 -2.04
CA HIS A 138 16.50 13.34 -2.41
C HIS A 138 16.56 13.18 -3.93
N HIS A 139 17.48 13.87 -4.58
CA HIS A 139 17.80 13.64 -5.99
C HIS A 139 18.74 12.44 -6.10
N LEU A 140 18.25 11.35 -6.66
CA LEU A 140 18.95 10.07 -6.83
C LEU A 140 18.98 9.71 -8.33
N PRO A 141 19.84 10.38 -9.13
CA PRO A 141 19.90 10.14 -10.58
C PRO A 141 20.35 8.71 -10.86
N VAL A 142 19.75 8.09 -11.89
CA VAL A 142 20.00 6.70 -12.25
C VAL A 142 20.33 6.57 -13.73
N ASN A 143 21.32 5.75 -14.01
CA ASN A 143 21.70 5.28 -15.35
C ASN A 143 22.13 3.80 -15.29
N ALA A 144 22.61 3.24 -16.40
CA ALA A 144 23.02 1.84 -16.46
C ALA A 144 24.16 1.49 -15.50
N ASP A 145 25.09 2.44 -15.27
CA ASP A 145 26.34 2.20 -14.55
C ASP A 145 26.17 2.37 -13.02
N ASN A 146 25.22 3.21 -12.59
CA ASN A 146 25.07 3.57 -11.16
C ASN A 146 23.83 2.95 -10.49
N ARG A 147 23.03 2.14 -11.19
CA ARG A 147 21.77 1.58 -10.68
C ARG A 147 21.93 0.91 -9.31
N ALA A 148 22.92 0.03 -9.15
CA ALA A 148 23.13 -0.69 -7.90
C ALA A 148 23.44 0.25 -6.72
N VAL A 149 24.19 1.33 -6.97
CA VAL A 149 24.49 2.36 -5.97
C VAL A 149 23.25 3.17 -5.64
N GLN A 150 22.49 3.57 -6.63
CA GLN A 150 21.24 4.32 -6.46
C GLN A 150 20.20 3.51 -5.69
N GLU A 151 20.04 2.23 -5.98
CA GLU A 151 19.13 1.34 -5.24
C GLU A 151 19.61 1.11 -3.79
N GLN A 152 20.94 1.03 -3.55
CA GLN A 152 21.45 0.98 -2.19
C GLN A 152 21.12 2.26 -1.41
N GLN A 153 21.21 3.44 -2.04
CA GLN A 153 20.82 4.70 -1.42
C GLN A 153 19.33 4.72 -1.04
N ILE A 154 18.45 4.09 -1.84
CA ILE A 154 17.03 3.92 -1.48
C ILE A 154 16.89 3.03 -0.25
N ILE A 155 17.60 1.89 -0.18
CA ILE A 155 17.59 0.98 0.97
C ILE A 155 18.08 1.72 2.23
N ASP A 156 19.22 2.41 2.14
CA ASP A 156 19.78 3.18 3.24
C ASP A 156 18.82 4.29 3.74
N LEU A 157 18.10 4.92 2.82
CA LEU A 157 17.07 5.92 3.14
C LEU A 157 15.89 5.27 3.87
N VAL A 158 15.44 4.11 3.41
CA VAL A 158 14.35 3.34 4.05
C VAL A 158 14.71 2.96 5.48
N GLU A 159 15.94 2.51 5.72
CA GLU A 159 16.42 2.13 7.05
C GLU A 159 16.61 3.35 7.96
N ARG A 160 17.32 4.37 7.48
CA ARG A 160 17.61 5.58 8.24
C ARG A 160 16.37 6.32 8.68
N GLU A 161 15.40 6.47 7.79
CA GLU A 161 14.14 7.16 8.07
C GLU A 161 13.07 6.25 8.68
N GLN A 162 13.39 4.99 8.95
CA GLN A 162 12.43 3.99 9.49
C GLN A 162 11.13 3.96 8.69
N ILE A 163 11.25 3.80 7.38
CA ILE A 163 10.12 3.81 6.44
C ILE A 163 9.29 2.53 6.59
N ASP A 164 7.99 2.69 6.78
CA ASP A 164 7.02 1.59 6.82
C ASP A 164 6.56 1.19 5.43
N LEU A 165 6.40 2.16 4.53
CA LEU A 165 5.87 1.94 3.18
C LEU A 165 6.61 2.80 2.15
N VAL A 166 7.05 2.17 1.08
CA VAL A 166 7.57 2.85 -0.12
C VAL A 166 6.44 2.94 -1.16
N VAL A 167 6.21 4.14 -1.69
CA VAL A 167 5.16 4.39 -2.69
C VAL A 167 5.79 4.83 -4.00
N LEU A 168 5.65 4.01 -5.04
CA LEU A 168 6.10 4.34 -6.39
C LEU A 168 5.00 5.17 -7.10
N ALA A 169 5.07 6.49 -6.90
CA ALA A 169 4.13 7.46 -7.47
C ALA A 169 4.59 7.88 -8.88
N ARG A 170 4.42 7.01 -9.86
CA ARG A 170 4.93 7.16 -11.23
C ARG A 170 6.47 7.18 -11.26
N TYR A 171 7.08 6.30 -10.49
CA TYR A 171 8.52 6.05 -10.54
C TYR A 171 8.85 5.11 -11.70
N MET A 172 9.31 5.68 -12.82
CA MET A 172 9.47 4.99 -14.11
C MET A 172 10.80 4.24 -14.22
N GLN A 173 11.19 3.56 -13.13
CA GLN A 173 12.36 2.68 -13.08
C GLN A 173 11.92 1.25 -12.71
N ILE A 174 12.50 0.26 -13.39
CA ILE A 174 12.32 -1.14 -13.02
C ILE A 174 13.25 -1.41 -11.84
N LEU A 175 12.70 -1.87 -10.72
CA LEU A 175 13.49 -2.21 -9.55
C LEU A 175 14.23 -3.53 -9.75
N SER A 176 15.45 -3.66 -9.22
CA SER A 176 16.16 -4.93 -9.22
C SER A 176 15.48 -5.95 -8.29
N PRO A 177 15.70 -7.27 -8.52
CA PRO A 177 15.21 -8.30 -7.61
C PRO A 177 15.63 -8.06 -6.14
N ARG A 178 16.87 -7.58 -5.94
CA ARG A 178 17.39 -7.22 -4.60
C ARG A 178 16.56 -6.13 -3.92
N LEU A 179 16.22 -5.05 -4.64
CA LEU A 179 15.41 -3.98 -4.08
C LEU A 179 13.96 -4.44 -3.85
N CYS A 180 13.40 -5.23 -4.79
CA CYS A 180 12.07 -5.82 -4.62
C CYS A 180 12.00 -6.71 -3.36
N GLU A 181 13.02 -7.55 -3.13
CA GLU A 181 13.11 -8.41 -1.94
C GLU A 181 13.22 -7.60 -0.65
N ALA A 182 14.09 -6.57 -0.63
CA ALA A 182 14.24 -5.68 0.53
C ALA A 182 12.96 -4.93 0.88
N LEU A 183 12.08 -4.69 -0.10
CA LEU A 183 10.82 -3.98 0.05
C LEU A 183 9.58 -4.90 0.01
N ALA A 184 9.77 -6.22 0.10
CA ALA A 184 8.67 -7.18 -0.02
C ALA A 184 7.53 -6.89 0.97
N GLY A 185 6.30 -6.80 0.47
CA GLY A 185 5.09 -6.51 1.24
C GLY A 185 4.95 -5.06 1.72
N ARG A 186 5.95 -4.19 1.48
CA ARG A 186 5.95 -2.78 1.89
C ARG A 186 6.34 -1.80 0.77
N ALA A 187 6.06 -2.17 -0.48
CA ALA A 187 6.16 -1.26 -1.63
C ALA A 187 4.91 -1.36 -2.48
N ILE A 188 4.29 -0.22 -2.81
CA ILE A 188 3.10 -0.11 -3.65
C ILE A 188 3.46 0.67 -4.90
N ASN A 189 3.13 0.12 -6.07
CA ASN A 189 3.25 0.78 -7.35
C ASN A 189 1.89 1.18 -7.91
N ILE A 190 1.82 2.33 -8.60
CA ILE A 190 0.70 2.69 -9.45
C ILE A 190 1.04 2.42 -10.92
N HIS A 191 0.29 1.51 -11.51
CA HIS A 191 0.38 1.21 -12.94
C HIS A 191 -0.76 1.91 -13.68
N HIS A 192 -0.41 2.59 -14.78
CA HIS A 192 -1.28 3.46 -15.57
C HIS A 192 -2.17 2.72 -16.57
N SER A 193 -2.58 1.49 -16.25
CA SER A 193 -3.59 0.75 -17.00
C SER A 193 -4.35 -0.21 -16.09
N PHE A 194 -5.48 -0.71 -16.58
CA PHE A 194 -6.22 -1.79 -15.95
C PHE A 194 -5.50 -3.11 -16.27
N LEU A 195 -4.76 -3.65 -15.27
CA LEU A 195 -4.06 -4.93 -15.42
C LEU A 195 -5.08 -6.09 -15.44
N PRO A 196 -4.83 -7.14 -16.23
CA PRO A 196 -3.59 -7.49 -16.96
C PRO A 196 -3.50 -6.98 -18.40
N SER A 197 -3.98 -5.82 -18.76
CA SER A 197 -3.99 -5.29 -20.12
C SER A 197 -3.05 -4.09 -20.33
N PHE A 198 -2.66 -3.82 -21.58
CA PHE A 198 -1.83 -2.68 -22.02
C PHE A 198 -0.48 -2.55 -21.31
N LYS A 199 0.41 -3.51 -21.54
CA LYS A 199 1.83 -3.40 -21.17
C LYS A 199 2.57 -2.51 -22.20
N GLY A 200 3.53 -1.70 -21.74
CA GLY A 200 4.43 -0.91 -22.58
C GLY A 200 4.27 0.61 -22.48
N ALA A 201 4.98 1.34 -23.36
CA ALA A 201 5.04 2.80 -23.34
C ALA A 201 3.77 3.45 -23.94
N GLN A 202 3.40 4.63 -23.42
CA GLN A 202 2.29 5.46 -23.91
C GLN A 202 0.92 4.76 -24.00
N PRO A 203 0.42 4.09 -22.94
CA PRO A 203 -0.80 3.29 -22.99
C PRO A 203 -2.04 4.11 -23.38
N TYR A 204 -2.14 5.38 -22.98
CA TYR A 204 -3.26 6.24 -23.37
C TYR A 204 -3.31 6.56 -24.87
N HIS A 205 -2.15 6.69 -25.54
CA HIS A 205 -2.10 6.85 -26.99
C HIS A 205 -2.51 5.56 -27.70
N GLN A 206 -2.05 4.41 -27.20
CA GLN A 206 -2.46 3.09 -27.72
C GLN A 206 -3.96 2.86 -27.51
N ALA A 207 -4.48 3.20 -26.34
CA ALA A 207 -5.91 3.11 -26.01
C ALA A 207 -6.76 3.97 -26.95
N HIS A 208 -6.36 5.23 -27.19
CA HIS A 208 -7.03 6.11 -28.13
C HIS A 208 -7.01 5.54 -29.57
N ALA A 209 -5.83 5.12 -30.05
CA ALA A 209 -5.69 4.55 -31.39
C ALA A 209 -6.56 3.28 -31.61
N ARG A 210 -6.79 2.50 -30.53
CA ARG A 210 -7.69 1.33 -30.55
C ARG A 210 -9.17 1.67 -30.36
N GLY A 211 -9.51 2.92 -30.06
CA GLY A 211 -10.87 3.34 -29.83
C GLY A 211 -11.54 2.68 -28.61
N VAL A 212 -10.76 2.45 -27.53
CA VAL A 212 -11.29 1.85 -26.29
C VAL A 212 -12.41 2.68 -25.69
N LYS A 213 -13.24 2.07 -24.85
CA LYS A 213 -14.39 2.73 -24.19
C LYS A 213 -14.15 2.91 -22.69
N ILE A 214 -13.07 2.35 -22.17
CA ILE A 214 -12.63 2.52 -20.78
C ILE A 214 -11.11 2.60 -20.75
N ILE A 215 -10.59 3.39 -19.82
CA ILE A 215 -9.20 3.39 -19.36
C ILE A 215 -9.19 3.12 -17.87
N GLY A 216 -8.05 2.80 -17.28
CA GLY A 216 -8.01 2.54 -15.84
C GLY A 216 -6.61 2.61 -15.27
N ALA A 217 -6.53 2.40 -13.97
CA ALA A 217 -5.30 2.33 -13.22
C ALA A 217 -5.34 1.17 -12.21
N THR A 218 -4.16 0.64 -11.86
CA THR A 218 -4.00 -0.46 -10.91
C THR A 218 -2.92 -0.11 -9.90
N ALA A 219 -3.25 -0.18 -8.61
CA ALA A 219 -2.25 -0.18 -7.54
C ALA A 219 -2.03 -1.62 -7.06
N HIS A 220 -0.77 -2.03 -6.98
CA HIS A 220 -0.38 -3.38 -6.59
C HIS A 220 0.90 -3.36 -5.74
N TYR A 221 1.14 -4.41 -4.98
CA TYR A 221 2.43 -4.58 -4.34
C TYR A 221 3.52 -4.85 -5.38
N VAL A 222 4.71 -4.34 -5.09
CA VAL A 222 5.88 -4.58 -5.96
C VAL A 222 6.44 -5.97 -5.69
N THR A 223 6.72 -6.68 -6.78
CA THR A 223 7.43 -7.98 -6.80
C THR A 223 8.56 -7.94 -7.82
N SER A 224 9.37 -9.00 -7.90
CA SER A 224 10.39 -9.15 -8.94
C SER A 224 9.81 -9.23 -10.35
N ASP A 225 8.56 -9.69 -10.46
CA ASP A 225 7.87 -9.79 -11.74
C ASP A 225 7.17 -8.47 -12.04
N LEU A 226 7.57 -7.83 -13.12
CA LEU A 226 7.12 -6.49 -13.47
C LEU A 226 5.61 -6.44 -13.69
N ASP A 227 4.94 -5.58 -12.93
CA ASP A 227 3.49 -5.33 -12.96
C ASP A 227 2.62 -6.58 -12.69
N GLU A 228 3.17 -7.62 -12.03
CA GLU A 228 2.48 -8.87 -11.71
C GLU A 228 2.26 -9.09 -10.21
N GLY A 229 2.58 -8.10 -9.39
CA GLY A 229 2.37 -8.17 -7.94
C GLY A 229 0.89 -8.17 -7.53
N PRO A 230 0.59 -8.60 -6.29
CA PRO A 230 -0.78 -8.67 -5.77
C PRO A 230 -1.52 -7.34 -5.88
N ILE A 231 -2.68 -7.37 -6.56
CA ILE A 231 -3.49 -6.17 -6.82
C ILE A 231 -4.18 -5.73 -5.53
N ILE A 232 -4.13 -4.43 -5.23
CA ILE A 232 -4.74 -3.82 -4.04
C ILE A 232 -6.00 -3.05 -4.40
N GLU A 233 -5.92 -2.24 -5.46
CA GLU A 233 -6.98 -1.35 -5.87
C GLU A 233 -6.96 -1.15 -7.38
N GLN A 234 -8.14 -1.09 -7.97
CA GLN A 234 -8.30 -0.76 -9.39
C GLN A 234 -9.48 0.18 -9.57
N ASP A 235 -9.39 1.04 -10.57
CA ASP A 235 -10.51 1.85 -11.01
C ASP A 235 -10.46 2.08 -12.51
N VAL A 236 -11.61 2.39 -13.09
CA VAL A 236 -11.77 2.63 -14.52
C VAL A 236 -12.55 3.92 -14.76
N ALA A 237 -12.22 4.60 -15.85
CA ALA A 237 -12.97 5.74 -16.33
C ALA A 237 -13.50 5.48 -17.75
N ARG A 238 -14.72 5.94 -18.01
CA ARG A 238 -15.30 5.85 -19.35
C ARG A 238 -14.70 6.92 -20.26
N VAL A 239 -14.41 6.53 -21.49
CA VAL A 239 -13.93 7.40 -22.57
C VAL A 239 -14.77 7.19 -23.82
N ASP A 240 -14.80 8.18 -24.70
CA ASP A 240 -15.54 8.12 -25.94
C ASP A 240 -14.68 8.58 -27.14
N HIS A 241 -15.30 8.57 -28.32
CA HIS A 241 -14.65 8.90 -29.58
C HIS A 241 -14.35 10.39 -29.77
N ALA A 242 -14.95 11.28 -28.97
CA ALA A 242 -14.71 12.72 -29.04
C ALA A 242 -13.50 13.15 -28.21
N MET A 243 -13.03 12.28 -27.31
CA MET A 243 -11.87 12.57 -26.46
C MET A 243 -10.57 12.43 -27.24
N THR A 244 -9.68 13.38 -27.04
CA THR A 244 -8.30 13.36 -27.60
C THR A 244 -7.37 12.51 -26.72
N PRO A 245 -6.17 12.11 -27.23
CA PRO A 245 -5.15 11.48 -26.37
C PRO A 245 -4.80 12.30 -25.12
N ARG A 246 -4.82 13.64 -25.22
CA ARG A 246 -4.59 14.55 -24.06
C ARG A 246 -5.69 14.45 -23.01
N ASP A 247 -6.95 14.27 -23.43
CA ASP A 247 -8.08 14.08 -22.51
C ASP A 247 -7.96 12.75 -21.79
N LEU A 248 -7.55 11.69 -22.50
CA LEU A 248 -7.30 10.38 -21.89
C LEU A 248 -6.16 10.43 -20.87
N VAL A 249 -5.07 11.14 -21.17
CA VAL A 249 -3.96 11.34 -20.22
C VAL A 249 -4.43 12.06 -18.97
N ARG A 250 -5.22 13.13 -19.10
CA ARG A 250 -5.76 13.89 -17.96
C ARG A 250 -6.66 13.02 -17.09
N LEU A 251 -7.65 12.38 -17.69
CA LEU A 251 -8.58 11.50 -17.00
C LEU A 251 -7.87 10.32 -16.33
N GLY A 252 -6.86 9.76 -17.02
CA GLY A 252 -6.01 8.69 -16.48
C GLY A 252 -5.22 9.15 -15.27
N SER A 253 -4.63 10.36 -15.30
CA SER A 253 -3.88 10.92 -14.17
C SER A 253 -4.76 11.11 -12.93
N ASP A 254 -6.01 11.57 -13.11
CA ASP A 254 -6.98 11.70 -12.01
C ASP A 254 -7.31 10.32 -11.41
N THR A 255 -7.54 9.32 -12.28
CA THR A 255 -7.80 7.92 -11.85
C THR A 255 -6.61 7.32 -11.11
N GLU A 256 -5.39 7.50 -11.63
CA GLU A 256 -4.14 7.03 -10.99
C GLU A 256 -3.97 7.60 -9.58
N SER A 257 -4.18 8.91 -9.42
CA SER A 257 -4.06 9.59 -8.12
C SER A 257 -5.05 9.02 -7.09
N GLN A 258 -6.30 8.82 -7.49
CA GLN A 258 -7.34 8.26 -6.60
C GLN A 258 -7.06 6.80 -6.23
N VAL A 259 -6.68 5.97 -7.20
CA VAL A 259 -6.37 4.55 -6.98
C VAL A 259 -5.20 4.40 -6.04
N LEU A 260 -4.11 5.15 -6.27
CA LEU A 260 -2.94 5.10 -5.40
C LEU A 260 -3.26 5.57 -3.98
N ALA A 261 -3.97 6.69 -3.82
CA ALA A 261 -4.35 7.19 -2.50
C ALA A 261 -5.23 6.20 -1.72
N ARG A 262 -6.18 5.52 -2.39
CA ARG A 262 -7.01 4.47 -1.79
C ARG A 262 -6.18 3.25 -1.38
N ALA A 263 -5.26 2.79 -2.23
CA ALA A 263 -4.37 1.67 -1.93
C ALA A 263 -3.46 1.96 -0.72
N VAL A 264 -2.82 3.13 -0.69
CA VAL A 264 -1.99 3.57 0.45
C VAL A 264 -2.83 3.64 1.73
N ARG A 265 -4.03 4.23 1.68
CA ARG A 265 -4.93 4.30 2.84
C ARG A 265 -5.25 2.91 3.39
N ARG A 266 -5.65 1.95 2.53
CA ARG A 266 -5.98 0.59 2.94
C ARG A 266 -4.79 -0.13 3.55
N HIS A 267 -3.58 0.10 3.02
CA HIS A 267 -2.37 -0.48 3.56
C HIS A 267 -2.08 0.05 4.98
N VAL A 268 -2.06 1.37 5.16
CA VAL A 268 -1.72 1.98 6.46
C VAL A 268 -2.82 1.81 7.52
N GLU A 269 -4.05 1.51 7.10
CA GLU A 269 -5.15 1.10 7.98
C GLU A 269 -5.16 -0.42 8.26
N HIS A 270 -4.15 -1.15 7.80
CA HIS A 270 -4.02 -2.61 7.95
C HIS A 270 -5.27 -3.36 7.45
N ARG A 271 -5.79 -2.97 6.28
CA ARG A 271 -6.98 -3.56 5.66
C ARG A 271 -6.65 -4.59 4.58
N ILE A 272 -5.36 -4.83 4.31
CA ILE A 272 -4.91 -5.69 3.22
C ILE A 272 -4.15 -6.88 3.82
N LEU A 273 -4.62 -8.10 3.53
CA LEU A 273 -3.92 -9.33 3.84
C LEU A 273 -3.56 -10.06 2.54
N LEU A 274 -2.36 -10.62 2.50
CA LEU A 274 -1.90 -11.38 1.33
C LEU A 274 -2.50 -12.79 1.35
N ASN A 275 -2.94 -13.26 0.18
CA ASN A 275 -3.41 -14.60 -0.08
C ASN A 275 -2.73 -15.15 -1.34
N GLY A 276 -1.48 -15.61 -1.19
CA GLY A 276 -0.63 -15.97 -2.32
C GLY A 276 -0.36 -14.75 -3.21
N HIS A 277 -0.73 -14.84 -4.47
CA HIS A 277 -0.62 -13.76 -5.47
C HIS A 277 -1.84 -12.81 -5.49
N ARG A 278 -2.81 -13.01 -4.60
CA ARG A 278 -4.01 -12.17 -4.45
C ARG A 278 -3.96 -11.40 -3.14
N THR A 279 -4.85 -10.43 -2.99
CA THR A 279 -5.10 -9.73 -1.73
C THR A 279 -6.52 -9.95 -1.24
N VAL A 280 -6.70 -10.03 0.07
CA VAL A 280 -7.97 -9.84 0.75
C VAL A 280 -8.00 -8.41 1.25
N VAL A 281 -8.95 -7.61 0.77
CA VAL A 281 -9.03 -6.19 1.09
C VAL A 281 -10.33 -5.91 1.84
N PHE A 282 -10.20 -5.60 3.12
CA PHE A 282 -11.33 -5.21 3.96
C PHE A 282 -11.76 -3.76 3.73
N ARG A 283 -13.06 -3.46 3.87
CA ARG A 283 -13.65 -2.15 3.60
C ARG A 283 -13.79 -1.30 4.84
#